data_0e5a88d143370e6c85bc08b3bb4e488c
#
_entry.id   0e5a88d143370e6c85bc08b3bb4e488c
#
_cell.length_a   1.000
_cell.length_b   1.000
_cell.length_c   1.000
_cell.angle_alpha   90.00
_cell.angle_beta   90.00
_cell.angle_gamma   90.00
#
_symmetry.space_group_name_H-M   'P 1'
#
loop_
_entity.id
_entity.type
_entity.pdbx_description
1 polymer ?
#
loop_
_entity_poly.entity_id
_entity_poly.type
_entity_poly.pdbx_seq_one_letter_code
_entity_poly.pdbx_strand_id
1 'polypeptide(L)'
;VRATGRYLSKLANVSVGEPLAYLIAPPLEAMIAVDAALKVGGVELAKFFGPPTETNFAGAYLSGSLPACEAAAEAFAAAVIDVAKSPLAVRQSARGGGESLSGRPPGPGEGRFKVLSTGQRLQKKPEHLTHLRDDETLVEKSHPRMRLRGKLDLLQGLVLDAQRIADAEGASGLVGDLEEVMQLLRAMVGCEVMDKPLPEVKLLGMAPTEIRSASHNTHKLYGVPFMYPSIHQGEVVARMYQCRATAREAELACYEAFPTPVPPDPQNGGERGDLKAALNILSSALYVMQCKFVGGHYGVRRKPGPLKGWRPPAKS
;
A
#
# COMPACT_ATOMS: atom_id res chain seq x y z
N VAL A 1 24.12 10.73 23.31
CA VAL A 1 25.11 9.93 24.08
C VAL A 1 26.18 10.87 24.57
N ARG A 2 26.35 11.01 25.91
CA ARG A 2 27.29 11.95 26.50
C ARG A 2 28.76 11.52 26.32
N ALA A 3 28.99 10.22 26.29
CA ALA A 3 30.33 9.65 26.07
C ALA A 3 30.15 8.29 25.34
N THR A 4 30.81 8.11 24.21
CA THR A 4 30.75 6.88 23.42
C THR A 4 31.58 5.76 24.07
N GLY A 5 30.97 4.58 24.21
CA GLY A 5 31.69 3.33 24.49
C GLY A 5 32.36 2.78 23.26
N ARG A 6 33.18 1.71 23.43
CA ARG A 6 33.93 1.06 22.34
C ARG A 6 33.10 0.66 21.13
N TYR A 7 31.86 0.20 21.35
CA TYR A 7 30.98 -0.24 20.25
C TYR A 7 30.52 0.94 19.38
N LEU A 8 29.91 1.97 19.99
CA LEU A 8 29.43 3.16 19.25
C LEU A 8 30.56 3.97 18.64
N SER A 9 31.70 4.08 19.32
CA SER A 9 32.90 4.71 18.79
C SER A 9 33.35 4.06 17.48
N LYS A 10 33.44 2.74 17.45
CA LYS A 10 33.79 2.00 16.22
C LYS A 10 32.72 2.14 15.14
N LEU A 11 31.42 2.11 15.49
CA LEU A 11 30.32 2.21 14.56
C LEU A 11 30.20 3.59 13.91
N ALA A 12 30.43 4.65 14.68
CA ALA A 12 30.38 6.04 14.25
C ALA A 12 31.72 6.58 13.74
N ASN A 13 32.80 5.81 13.87
CA ASN A 13 34.17 6.20 13.54
C ASN A 13 34.63 7.48 14.28
N VAL A 14 34.38 7.53 15.59
CA VAL A 14 34.77 8.62 16.50
C VAL A 14 35.60 8.06 17.66
N SER A 15 36.29 8.91 18.43
CA SER A 15 37.11 8.45 19.55
C SER A 15 36.23 7.96 20.73
N VAL A 16 36.73 7.00 21.49
CA VAL A 16 36.07 6.53 22.72
C VAL A 16 35.96 7.69 23.74
N GLY A 17 34.77 7.92 24.27
CA GLY A 17 34.53 9.02 25.22
C GLY A 17 33.99 10.30 24.57
N GLU A 18 34.03 10.45 23.25
CA GLU A 18 33.44 11.59 22.55
C GLU A 18 31.91 11.61 22.67
N PRO A 19 31.29 12.79 22.81
CA PRO A 19 29.84 12.93 22.74
C PRO A 19 29.34 12.60 21.33
N LEU A 20 28.14 12.01 21.23
CA LEU A 20 27.54 11.59 19.95
C LEU A 20 26.04 11.85 19.99
N ALA A 21 25.50 12.55 18.99
CA ALA A 21 24.08 12.56 18.71
C ALA A 21 23.76 11.36 17.80
N TYR A 22 22.95 10.43 18.29
CA TYR A 22 22.42 9.30 17.55
C TYR A 22 20.98 9.63 17.15
N LEU A 23 20.79 9.96 15.88
CA LEU A 23 19.55 10.50 15.33
C LEU A 23 18.94 9.47 14.38
N ILE A 24 17.67 9.13 14.63
CA ILE A 24 16.94 8.14 13.84
C ILE A 24 15.46 8.51 13.72
N ALA A 25 14.89 8.41 12.53
CA ALA A 25 13.49 8.67 12.24
C ALA A 25 13.05 7.93 10.97
N PRO A 26 11.74 7.93 10.63
CA PRO A 26 11.30 7.47 9.32
C PRO A 26 12.03 8.20 8.18
N PRO A 27 12.19 7.59 6.99
CA PRO A 27 13.15 8.05 5.98
C PRO A 27 12.97 9.50 5.53
N LEU A 28 11.74 9.95 5.31
CA LEU A 28 11.48 11.32 4.83
C LEU A 28 11.80 12.35 5.91
N GLU A 29 11.30 12.12 7.11
CA GLU A 29 11.52 12.97 8.27
C GLU A 29 13.00 13.05 8.61
N ALA A 30 13.70 11.91 8.60
CA ALA A 30 15.13 11.83 8.89
C ALA A 30 15.98 12.64 7.92
N MET A 31 15.68 12.60 6.61
CA MET A 31 16.44 13.35 5.61
C MET A 31 16.40 14.85 5.86
N ILE A 32 15.22 15.40 6.17
CA ILE A 32 15.01 16.82 6.45
C ILE A 32 15.58 17.18 7.83
N ALA A 33 15.36 16.31 8.82
CA ALA A 33 15.78 16.57 10.20
C ALA A 33 17.30 16.49 10.39
N VAL A 34 18.02 15.64 9.65
CA VAL A 34 19.50 15.59 9.68
C VAL A 34 20.07 16.89 9.11
N ASP A 35 19.51 17.43 8.04
CA ASP A 35 19.91 18.74 7.49
C ASP A 35 19.66 19.87 8.51
N ALA A 36 18.52 19.85 9.19
CA ALA A 36 18.24 20.82 10.26
C ALA A 36 19.21 20.72 11.44
N ALA A 37 19.54 19.50 11.87
CA ALA A 37 20.51 19.27 12.94
C ALA A 37 21.92 19.76 12.58
N LEU A 38 22.37 19.56 11.35
CA LEU A 38 23.67 20.04 10.88
C LEU A 38 23.76 21.57 10.80
N LYS A 39 22.64 22.24 10.52
CA LYS A 39 22.56 23.72 10.44
C LYS A 39 22.68 24.44 11.78
N VAL A 40 22.50 23.75 12.89
CA VAL A 40 22.71 24.34 14.24
C VAL A 40 24.18 24.71 14.44
N GLY A 41 25.10 24.00 13.80
CA GLY A 41 26.53 24.22 13.92
C GLY A 41 27.17 23.52 15.13
N GLY A 42 28.51 23.43 15.12
CA GLY A 42 29.26 22.80 16.20
C GLY A 42 29.22 21.27 16.23
N VAL A 43 28.59 20.64 15.25
CA VAL A 43 28.57 19.18 15.04
C VAL A 43 29.07 18.85 13.65
N GLU A 44 29.69 17.69 13.51
CA GLU A 44 30.14 17.11 12.24
C GLU A 44 29.40 15.80 11.95
N LEU A 45 29.16 15.52 10.67
CA LEU A 45 28.53 14.28 10.23
C LEU A 45 29.54 13.12 10.31
N ALA A 46 29.48 12.34 11.38
CA ALA A 46 30.34 11.18 11.56
C ALA A 46 29.90 10.01 10.66
N LYS A 47 28.59 9.78 10.52
CA LYS A 47 28.04 8.76 9.62
C LYS A 47 26.59 9.06 9.27
N PHE A 48 26.25 8.93 8.00
CA PHE A 48 24.88 8.97 7.51
C PHE A 48 24.39 7.58 7.11
N PHE A 49 23.14 7.27 7.42
CA PHE A 49 22.46 6.07 6.95
C PHE A 49 21.10 6.47 6.37
N GLY A 50 21.06 6.47 5.03
CA GLY A 50 19.87 6.78 4.24
C GLY A 50 19.14 5.51 3.77
N PRO A 51 17.91 5.65 3.28
CA PRO A 51 17.17 4.55 2.68
C PRO A 51 17.87 4.08 1.37
N PRO A 52 17.75 2.77 1.01
CA PRO A 52 17.07 1.74 1.77
C PRO A 52 17.93 1.22 2.93
N THR A 53 17.33 1.08 4.13
CA THR A 53 17.94 0.40 5.27
C THR A 53 17.13 -0.87 5.58
N GLU A 54 17.77 -1.83 6.26
CA GLU A 54 17.09 -3.09 6.67
C GLU A 54 15.89 -2.84 7.60
N THR A 55 15.88 -1.73 8.34
CA THR A 55 14.87 -1.38 9.32
C THR A 55 13.82 -0.38 8.84
N ASN A 56 13.91 0.11 7.58
CA ASN A 56 13.08 1.20 7.06
C ASN A 56 13.18 2.52 7.85
N PHE A 57 14.27 2.74 8.59
CA PHE A 57 14.60 4.01 9.23
C PHE A 57 15.82 4.63 8.55
N ALA A 58 15.97 5.96 8.69
CA ALA A 58 17.14 6.69 8.27
C ALA A 58 17.64 7.59 9.40
N GLY A 59 18.85 8.14 9.27
CA GLY A 59 19.38 9.02 10.30
C GLY A 59 20.87 9.28 10.16
N ALA A 60 21.48 9.72 11.26
CA ALA A 60 22.89 10.03 11.31
C ALA A 60 23.51 9.87 12.70
N TYR A 61 24.82 9.69 12.72
CA TYR A 61 25.68 9.98 13.87
C TYR A 61 26.32 11.33 13.64
N LEU A 62 26.12 12.27 14.59
CA LEU A 62 26.80 13.56 14.58
C LEU A 62 27.72 13.63 15.80
N SER A 63 28.99 14.00 15.57
CA SER A 63 29.99 14.20 16.61
C SER A 63 30.22 15.69 16.87
N GLY A 64 30.61 16.04 18.07
CA GLY A 64 30.86 17.42 18.48
C GLY A 64 30.92 17.57 20.00
N SER A 65 30.95 18.82 20.49
CA SER A 65 30.83 19.05 21.91
C SER A 65 29.48 18.60 22.47
N LEU A 66 29.38 18.24 23.72
CA LEU A 66 28.12 17.78 24.32
C LEU A 66 26.98 18.79 24.13
N PRO A 67 27.15 20.10 24.38
CA PRO A 67 26.09 21.08 24.10
C PRO A 67 25.67 21.14 22.60
N ALA A 68 26.63 21.01 21.70
CA ALA A 68 26.33 21.01 20.26
C ALA A 68 25.56 19.75 19.83
N CYS A 69 25.90 18.59 20.38
CA CYS A 69 25.15 17.35 20.15
C CYS A 69 23.73 17.42 20.74
N GLU A 70 23.53 18.05 21.90
CA GLU A 70 22.22 18.27 22.50
C GLU A 70 21.37 19.22 21.65
N ALA A 71 21.91 20.36 21.23
CA ALA A 71 21.23 21.31 20.36
C ALA A 71 20.85 20.70 18.97
N ALA A 72 21.76 19.91 18.39
CA ALA A 72 21.49 19.19 17.15
C ALA A 72 20.37 18.15 17.30
N ALA A 73 20.31 17.45 18.44
CA ALA A 73 19.26 16.49 18.73
C ALA A 73 17.88 17.17 18.93
N GLU A 74 17.84 18.34 19.57
CA GLU A 74 16.62 19.15 19.71
C GLU A 74 16.13 19.66 18.35
N ALA A 75 17.02 20.19 17.51
CA ALA A 75 16.66 20.62 16.16
C ALA A 75 16.17 19.48 15.29
N PHE A 76 16.79 18.30 15.39
CA PHE A 76 16.33 17.08 14.73
C PHE A 76 14.91 16.71 15.15
N ALA A 77 14.65 16.64 16.45
CA ALA A 77 13.34 16.27 16.99
C ALA A 77 12.25 17.26 16.56
N ALA A 78 12.55 18.57 16.61
CA ALA A 78 11.63 19.61 16.16
C ALA A 78 11.30 19.47 14.67
N ALA A 79 12.31 19.22 13.81
CA ALA A 79 12.11 19.04 12.39
C ALA A 79 11.34 17.76 12.06
N VAL A 80 11.57 16.64 12.76
CA VAL A 80 10.76 15.40 12.61
C VAL A 80 9.30 15.68 12.90
N ILE A 81 8.99 16.40 13.99
CA ILE A 81 7.62 16.75 14.36
C ILE A 81 6.97 17.69 13.31
N ASP A 82 7.73 18.67 12.82
CA ASP A 82 7.24 19.62 11.81
C ASP A 82 6.89 18.88 10.49
N VAL A 83 7.76 17.99 10.02
CA VAL A 83 7.50 17.17 8.83
C VAL A 83 6.32 16.22 9.06
N ALA A 84 6.23 15.56 10.22
CA ALA A 84 5.14 14.66 10.55
C ALA A 84 3.77 15.37 10.59
N LYS A 85 3.75 16.64 11.05
CA LYS A 85 2.52 17.47 11.04
C LYS A 85 2.13 17.96 9.64
N SER A 86 3.10 18.09 8.73
CA SER A 86 2.90 18.63 7.39
C SER A 86 3.79 17.90 6.37
N PRO A 87 3.61 16.60 6.15
CA PRO A 87 4.55 15.74 5.41
C PRO A 87 4.72 16.13 3.94
N LEU A 88 3.83 16.93 3.39
CA LEU A 88 3.84 17.38 1.99
C LEU A 88 4.11 18.87 1.83
N ALA A 89 4.42 19.59 2.91
CA ALA A 89 4.80 21.00 2.85
C ALA A 89 6.23 21.14 2.32
N VAL A 90 6.39 21.22 1.02
CA VAL A 90 7.65 21.63 0.39
C VAL A 90 7.84 23.11 0.72
N ARG A 91 8.68 23.42 1.70
CA ARG A 91 9.15 24.80 1.89
C ARG A 91 9.98 25.17 0.65
N GLN A 92 9.42 26.00 -0.21
CA GLN A 92 10.19 26.70 -1.22
C GLN A 92 11.18 27.59 -0.47
N SER A 93 12.43 27.13 -0.33
CA SER A 93 13.51 28.00 0.10
C SER A 93 13.63 29.11 -0.95
N ALA A 94 13.49 30.35 -0.51
CA ALA A 94 13.66 31.52 -1.32
C ALA A 94 15.08 31.54 -1.91
N ARG A 95 15.22 31.02 -3.14
CA ARG A 95 16.33 31.40 -4.02
C ARG A 95 15.87 32.61 -4.81
N GLY A 96 16.54 33.73 -4.55
CA GLY A 96 16.25 35.00 -5.16
C GLY A 96 16.42 34.97 -6.68
N GLY A 97 15.65 35.81 -7.32
CA GLY A 97 15.88 36.34 -8.65
C GLY A 97 14.93 35.78 -9.71
N GLY A 98 13.99 36.61 -10.15
CA GLY A 98 13.40 36.49 -11.46
C GLY A 98 11.87 36.51 -11.50
N GLU A 99 11.36 37.70 -11.80
CA GLU A 99 10.04 38.02 -12.38
C GLU A 99 8.78 37.88 -11.51
N SER A 100 8.39 39.03 -11.04
CA SER A 100 7.07 39.41 -10.59
C SER A 100 6.04 39.15 -11.69
N LEU A 101 5.27 38.07 -11.58
CA LEU A 101 3.95 38.02 -12.15
C LEU A 101 2.99 38.54 -11.06
N SER A 102 2.61 39.82 -11.22
CA SER A 102 1.56 40.48 -10.51
C SER A 102 0.22 39.81 -10.80
N GLY A 103 -0.11 38.78 -10.00
CA GLY A 103 -1.42 38.17 -9.93
C GLY A 103 -1.80 38.06 -8.47
N ARG A 104 -2.69 38.95 -8.03
CA ARG A 104 -3.41 38.81 -6.74
C ARG A 104 -3.88 37.37 -6.63
N PRO A 105 -3.60 36.64 -5.51
CA PRO A 105 -4.18 35.33 -5.34
C PRO A 105 -5.70 35.43 -5.47
N PRO A 106 -6.34 34.55 -6.25
CA PRO A 106 -7.79 34.58 -6.40
C PRO A 106 -8.44 34.46 -5.03
N GLY A 107 -9.44 35.26 -4.76
CA GLY A 107 -10.19 35.25 -3.50
C GLY A 107 -10.82 33.87 -3.26
N PRO A 108 -11.17 33.52 -2.01
CA PRO A 108 -11.87 32.29 -1.72
C PRO A 108 -13.21 32.29 -2.46
N GLY A 109 -13.30 31.49 -3.55
CA GLY A 109 -14.47 31.38 -4.41
C GLY A 109 -14.18 31.43 -5.91
N GLU A 110 -13.03 31.93 -6.35
CA GLU A 110 -12.66 32.04 -7.76
C GLU A 110 -11.76 30.93 -8.23
N GLY A 111 -12.32 29.84 -8.74
CA GLY A 111 -11.58 28.75 -9.35
C GLY A 111 -12.47 27.55 -9.64
N ARG A 112 -12.28 26.92 -10.81
CA ARG A 112 -13.05 25.77 -11.25
C ARG A 112 -12.82 24.56 -10.33
N PHE A 113 -11.57 24.29 -9.98
CA PHE A 113 -11.17 23.07 -9.28
C PHE A 113 -11.07 23.30 -7.76
N LYS A 114 -11.72 22.44 -6.96
CA LYS A 114 -11.63 22.43 -5.49
C LYS A 114 -10.66 21.32 -5.04
N VAL A 115 -9.60 21.69 -4.33
CA VAL A 115 -8.70 20.72 -3.68
C VAL A 115 -9.35 20.24 -2.38
N LEU A 116 -9.57 18.93 -2.27
CA LEU A 116 -10.35 18.35 -1.17
C LEU A 116 -9.66 18.53 0.20
N SER A 117 -8.34 18.35 0.26
CA SER A 117 -7.55 18.42 1.50
C SER A 117 -7.43 19.82 2.08
N THR A 118 -7.42 20.87 1.23
CA THR A 118 -7.20 22.25 1.66
C THR A 118 -8.43 23.14 1.51
N GLY A 119 -9.43 22.71 0.74
CA GLY A 119 -10.57 23.54 0.35
C GLY A 119 -10.23 24.65 -0.65
N GLN A 120 -8.97 24.79 -1.05
CA GLN A 120 -8.52 25.81 -2.00
C GLN A 120 -9.16 25.60 -3.36
N ARG A 121 -9.54 26.71 -4.04
CA ARG A 121 -9.99 26.67 -5.43
C ARG A 121 -8.89 27.11 -6.38
N LEU A 122 -8.73 26.38 -7.49
CA LEU A 122 -7.68 26.57 -8.49
C LEU A 122 -8.32 26.77 -9.87
N GLN A 123 -7.74 27.67 -10.68
CA GLN A 123 -8.17 27.88 -12.07
C GLN A 123 -7.67 26.76 -13.00
N LYS A 124 -6.48 26.22 -12.72
CA LYS A 124 -5.82 25.17 -13.51
C LYS A 124 -5.44 24.03 -12.60
N LYS A 125 -5.64 22.79 -13.08
CA LYS A 125 -5.22 21.57 -12.37
C LYS A 125 -3.70 21.43 -12.39
N PRO A 126 -3.02 21.41 -11.22
CA PRO A 126 -1.60 21.11 -11.11
C PRO A 126 -1.30 19.65 -11.46
N GLU A 127 -0.06 19.36 -11.86
CA GLU A 127 0.33 18.03 -12.31
C GLU A 127 0.28 16.97 -11.19
N HIS A 128 0.57 17.36 -9.94
CA HIS A 128 0.55 16.46 -8.78
C HIS A 128 -0.85 16.12 -8.27
N LEU A 129 -1.89 16.81 -8.77
CA LEU A 129 -3.29 16.56 -8.42
C LEU A 129 -4.02 15.76 -9.50
N THR A 130 -5.07 15.06 -9.10
CA THR A 130 -5.95 14.29 -9.98
C THR A 130 -7.41 14.43 -9.56
N HIS A 131 -8.34 14.14 -10.47
CA HIS A 131 -9.77 14.15 -10.19
C HIS A 131 -10.16 12.98 -9.27
N LEU A 132 -11.01 13.27 -8.28
CA LEU A 132 -11.49 12.25 -7.36
C LEU A 132 -12.74 11.55 -7.90
N ARG A 133 -13.84 12.27 -8.12
CA ARG A 133 -15.17 11.76 -8.52
C ARG A 133 -15.76 12.49 -9.72
N ASP A 134 -15.57 13.77 -9.75
CA ASP A 134 -16.09 14.70 -10.74
C ASP A 134 -14.94 15.47 -11.41
N ASP A 135 -15.26 16.32 -12.33
CA ASP A 135 -14.29 17.16 -13.05
C ASP A 135 -13.88 18.43 -12.29
N GLU A 136 -14.38 18.63 -11.06
CA GLU A 136 -14.06 19.80 -10.23
C GLU A 136 -13.28 19.44 -8.96
N THR A 137 -13.50 18.26 -8.37
CA THR A 137 -12.87 17.86 -7.10
C THR A 137 -11.51 17.21 -7.36
N LEU A 138 -10.46 17.83 -6.83
CA LEU A 138 -9.08 17.36 -6.93
C LEU A 138 -8.57 16.79 -5.60
N VAL A 139 -7.75 15.75 -5.72
CA VAL A 139 -6.96 15.17 -4.65
C VAL A 139 -5.53 14.96 -5.10
N GLU A 140 -4.62 14.78 -4.17
CA GLU A 140 -3.24 14.36 -4.44
C GLU A 140 -3.22 13.00 -5.14
N LYS A 141 -2.29 12.78 -6.08
CA LYS A 141 -2.11 11.47 -6.72
C LYS A 141 -1.77 10.34 -5.74
N SER A 142 -1.29 10.68 -4.55
CA SER A 142 -1.03 9.78 -3.43
C SER A 142 -2.26 9.48 -2.55
N HIS A 143 -3.41 10.09 -2.83
CA HIS A 143 -4.62 9.91 -2.04
C HIS A 143 -5.01 8.42 -1.94
N PRO A 144 -5.47 7.91 -0.77
CA PRO A 144 -5.77 6.50 -0.56
C PRO A 144 -6.75 5.90 -1.59
N ARG A 145 -7.76 6.65 -2.04
CA ARG A 145 -8.68 6.18 -3.11
C ARG A 145 -7.96 5.99 -4.45
N MET A 146 -6.95 6.80 -4.78
CA MET A 146 -6.13 6.60 -5.99
C MET A 146 -5.26 5.33 -5.86
N ARG A 147 -4.75 5.05 -4.66
CA ARG A 147 -4.02 3.80 -4.36
C ARG A 147 -4.92 2.59 -4.53
N LEU A 148 -6.15 2.64 -4.00
CA LEU A 148 -7.14 1.57 -4.20
C LEU A 148 -7.41 1.32 -5.70
N ARG A 149 -7.70 2.38 -6.48
CA ARG A 149 -7.90 2.26 -7.93
C ARG A 149 -6.71 1.62 -8.63
N GLY A 150 -5.49 2.04 -8.32
CA GLY A 150 -4.27 1.44 -8.87
C GLY A 150 -4.11 -0.05 -8.51
N LYS A 151 -4.53 -0.47 -7.30
CA LYS A 151 -4.54 -1.90 -6.93
C LYS A 151 -5.62 -2.69 -7.69
N LEU A 152 -6.79 -2.11 -7.92
CA LEU A 152 -7.85 -2.72 -8.72
C LEU A 152 -7.42 -2.85 -10.20
N ASP A 153 -6.75 -1.85 -10.76
CA ASP A 153 -6.22 -1.90 -12.13
C ASP A 153 -5.14 -2.97 -12.27
N LEU A 154 -4.21 -3.05 -11.32
CA LEU A 154 -3.20 -4.12 -11.30
C LEU A 154 -3.86 -5.49 -11.24
N LEU A 155 -4.88 -5.67 -10.40
CA LEU A 155 -5.60 -6.92 -10.28
C LEU A 155 -6.32 -7.29 -11.59
N GLN A 156 -6.96 -6.34 -12.27
CA GLN A 156 -7.56 -6.56 -13.59
C GLN A 156 -6.52 -7.07 -14.60
N GLY A 157 -5.34 -6.44 -14.65
CA GLY A 157 -4.25 -6.88 -15.51
C GLY A 157 -3.79 -8.32 -15.22
N LEU A 158 -3.69 -8.69 -13.95
CA LEU A 158 -3.30 -10.04 -13.54
C LEU A 158 -4.40 -11.08 -13.85
N VAL A 159 -5.67 -10.72 -13.67
CA VAL A 159 -6.81 -11.60 -14.02
C VAL A 159 -6.86 -11.83 -15.53
N LEU A 160 -6.67 -10.79 -16.33
CA LEU A 160 -6.61 -10.92 -17.80
C LEU A 160 -5.47 -11.86 -18.23
N ASP A 161 -4.31 -11.76 -17.61
CA ASP A 161 -3.19 -12.67 -17.91
C ASP A 161 -3.48 -14.10 -17.43
N ALA A 162 -4.16 -14.28 -16.29
CA ALA A 162 -4.64 -15.59 -15.85
C ALA A 162 -5.65 -16.21 -16.82
N GLN A 163 -6.57 -15.41 -17.38
CA GLN A 163 -7.50 -15.87 -18.43
C GLN A 163 -6.76 -16.33 -19.69
N ARG A 164 -5.78 -15.55 -20.15
CA ARG A 164 -4.97 -15.90 -21.33
C ARG A 164 -4.24 -17.24 -21.14
N ILE A 165 -3.65 -17.45 -19.95
CA ILE A 165 -2.94 -18.69 -19.64
C ILE A 165 -3.93 -19.86 -19.53
N ALA A 166 -5.08 -19.66 -18.88
CA ALA A 166 -6.12 -20.68 -18.73
C ALA A 166 -6.71 -21.10 -20.09
N ASP A 167 -6.90 -20.14 -21.00
CA ASP A 167 -7.36 -20.40 -22.38
C ASP A 167 -6.34 -21.25 -23.15
N ALA A 168 -5.07 -20.89 -23.09
CA ALA A 168 -3.98 -21.66 -23.72
C ALA A 168 -3.85 -23.09 -23.17
N GLU A 169 -4.25 -23.34 -21.92
CA GLU A 169 -4.31 -24.68 -21.33
C GLU A 169 -5.65 -25.40 -21.58
N GLY A 170 -6.59 -24.79 -22.29
CA GLY A 170 -7.91 -25.38 -22.60
C GLY A 170 -8.89 -25.38 -21.44
N ALA A 171 -8.66 -24.57 -20.40
CA ALA A 171 -9.50 -24.47 -19.22
C ALA A 171 -10.63 -23.44 -19.40
N SER A 172 -11.49 -23.60 -20.41
CA SER A 172 -12.53 -22.64 -20.79
C SER A 172 -13.50 -22.28 -19.65
N GLY A 173 -13.83 -23.25 -18.79
CA GLY A 173 -14.65 -22.98 -17.61
C GLY A 173 -13.98 -22.03 -16.62
N LEU A 174 -12.65 -22.09 -16.44
CA LEU A 174 -11.90 -21.15 -15.63
C LEU A 174 -11.85 -19.77 -16.26
N VAL A 175 -11.73 -19.68 -17.59
CA VAL A 175 -11.81 -18.40 -18.32
C VAL A 175 -13.14 -17.70 -18.03
N GLY A 176 -14.26 -18.46 -18.04
CA GLY A 176 -15.59 -17.94 -17.69
C GLY A 176 -15.68 -17.45 -16.25
N ASP A 177 -15.22 -18.26 -15.29
CA ASP A 177 -15.21 -17.87 -13.86
C ASP A 177 -14.33 -16.60 -13.61
N LEU A 178 -13.21 -16.46 -14.33
CA LEU A 178 -12.36 -15.27 -14.28
C LEU A 178 -12.99 -14.05 -14.94
N GLU A 179 -13.86 -14.22 -15.95
CA GLU A 179 -14.62 -13.11 -16.52
C GLU A 179 -15.64 -12.55 -15.52
N GLU A 180 -16.29 -13.39 -14.71
CA GLU A 180 -17.12 -12.90 -13.58
C GLU A 180 -16.30 -12.03 -12.63
N VAL A 181 -15.04 -12.41 -12.35
CA VAL A 181 -14.12 -11.58 -11.55
C VAL A 181 -13.82 -10.25 -12.23
N MET A 182 -13.55 -10.23 -13.53
CA MET A 182 -13.32 -8.99 -14.30
C MET A 182 -14.53 -8.07 -14.25
N GLN A 183 -15.75 -8.60 -14.39
CA GLN A 183 -16.97 -7.83 -14.30
C GLN A 183 -17.15 -7.21 -12.91
N LEU A 184 -16.88 -7.97 -11.87
CA LEU A 184 -16.91 -7.46 -10.49
C LEU A 184 -15.89 -6.33 -10.28
N LEU A 185 -14.65 -6.48 -10.74
CA LEU A 185 -13.62 -5.45 -10.60
C LEU A 185 -13.98 -4.16 -11.35
N ARG A 186 -14.53 -4.26 -12.56
CA ARG A 186 -15.04 -3.10 -13.32
C ARG A 186 -16.19 -2.41 -12.58
N ALA A 187 -17.12 -3.20 -12.00
CA ALA A 187 -18.22 -2.66 -11.20
C ALA A 187 -17.71 -1.96 -9.94
N MET A 188 -16.70 -2.53 -9.25
CA MET A 188 -16.08 -1.91 -8.08
C MET A 188 -15.48 -0.53 -8.40
N VAL A 189 -14.70 -0.42 -9.49
CA VAL A 189 -14.11 0.85 -9.93
C VAL A 189 -15.21 1.86 -10.26
N GLY A 190 -16.22 1.44 -11.03
CA GLY A 190 -17.33 2.33 -11.42
C GLY A 190 -18.14 2.82 -10.20
N CYS A 191 -18.47 1.91 -9.28
CA CYS A 191 -19.21 2.25 -8.07
C CYS A 191 -18.40 3.11 -7.10
N GLU A 192 -17.08 2.91 -7.03
CA GLU A 192 -16.17 3.72 -6.24
C GLU A 192 -16.10 5.14 -6.79
N VAL A 193 -15.88 5.31 -8.10
CA VAL A 193 -15.79 6.63 -8.75
C VAL A 193 -17.10 7.40 -8.65
N MET A 194 -18.24 6.74 -8.90
CA MET A 194 -19.56 7.35 -8.88
C MET A 194 -20.18 7.47 -7.49
N ASP A 195 -19.52 6.96 -6.46
CA ASP A 195 -20.02 6.92 -5.07
C ASP A 195 -21.37 6.20 -4.94
N LYS A 196 -21.54 5.13 -5.73
CA LYS A 196 -22.76 4.29 -5.75
C LYS A 196 -22.51 2.98 -5.01
N PRO A 197 -23.54 2.39 -4.39
CA PRO A 197 -23.42 1.07 -3.77
C PRO A 197 -23.08 0.00 -4.83
N LEU A 198 -22.25 -0.98 -4.43
CA LEU A 198 -21.94 -2.13 -5.26
C LEU A 198 -23.18 -3.07 -5.33
N PRO A 199 -23.55 -3.57 -6.52
CA PRO A 199 -24.58 -4.61 -6.64
C PRO A 199 -24.22 -5.89 -5.87
N GLU A 200 -25.21 -6.76 -5.66
CA GLU A 200 -24.98 -8.06 -5.04
C GLU A 200 -23.88 -8.85 -5.76
N VAL A 201 -22.90 -9.34 -4.99
CA VAL A 201 -21.76 -10.10 -5.52
C VAL A 201 -22.13 -11.57 -5.68
N LYS A 202 -22.04 -12.08 -6.90
CA LYS A 202 -22.12 -13.51 -7.21
C LYS A 202 -20.89 -13.90 -8.03
N LEU A 203 -20.19 -14.93 -7.58
CA LEU A 203 -19.03 -15.50 -8.27
C LEU A 203 -19.16 -17.02 -8.24
N LEU A 204 -18.75 -17.70 -9.29
CA LEU A 204 -18.84 -19.17 -9.38
C LEU A 204 -20.29 -19.69 -9.32
N GLY A 205 -21.29 -18.86 -9.60
CA GLY A 205 -22.69 -19.17 -9.34
C GLY A 205 -23.08 -19.30 -7.87
N MET A 206 -22.24 -18.87 -6.94
CA MET A 206 -22.38 -19.02 -5.50
C MET A 206 -22.63 -17.68 -4.80
N ALA A 207 -23.38 -17.71 -3.71
CA ALA A 207 -23.48 -16.60 -2.77
C ALA A 207 -22.19 -16.46 -1.94
N PRO A 208 -21.89 -15.26 -1.35
CA PRO A 208 -20.71 -15.03 -0.54
C PRO A 208 -20.49 -16.04 0.60
N THR A 209 -21.56 -16.46 1.27
CA THR A 209 -21.50 -17.46 2.35
C THR A 209 -21.10 -18.86 1.83
N GLU A 210 -21.56 -19.23 0.65
CA GLU A 210 -21.22 -20.50 0.00
C GLU A 210 -19.76 -20.51 -0.46
N ILE A 211 -19.26 -19.41 -1.05
CA ILE A 211 -17.85 -19.26 -1.42
C ILE A 211 -16.96 -19.40 -0.18
N ARG A 212 -17.33 -18.75 0.93
CA ARG A 212 -16.59 -18.85 2.20
C ARG A 212 -16.57 -20.29 2.70
N SER A 213 -17.72 -20.97 2.70
CA SER A 213 -17.82 -22.38 3.08
C SER A 213 -16.95 -23.27 2.16
N ALA A 214 -17.03 -23.07 0.85
CA ALA A 214 -16.25 -23.84 -0.11
C ALA A 214 -14.74 -23.65 0.08
N SER A 215 -14.28 -22.43 0.36
CA SER A 215 -12.86 -22.13 0.58
C SER A 215 -12.28 -22.84 1.83
N HIS A 216 -13.09 -23.18 2.80
CA HIS A 216 -12.70 -23.96 4.00
C HIS A 216 -12.86 -25.47 3.82
N ASN A 217 -13.58 -25.92 2.80
CA ASN A 217 -13.91 -27.33 2.57
C ASN A 217 -13.34 -27.88 1.25
N THR A 218 -12.20 -27.35 0.79
CA THR A 218 -11.63 -27.66 -0.53
C THR A 218 -11.29 -29.14 -0.71
N HIS A 219 -10.84 -29.81 0.34
CA HIS A 219 -10.57 -31.26 0.29
C HIS A 219 -11.84 -32.07 0.02
N LYS A 220 -12.93 -31.75 0.71
CA LYS A 220 -14.21 -32.45 0.55
C LYS A 220 -14.86 -32.19 -0.80
N LEU A 221 -14.78 -30.94 -1.28
CA LEU A 221 -15.47 -30.50 -2.51
C LEU A 221 -14.67 -30.75 -3.77
N TYR A 222 -13.36 -30.59 -3.71
CA TYR A 222 -12.49 -30.63 -4.89
C TYR A 222 -11.36 -31.67 -4.83
N GLY A 223 -11.30 -32.45 -3.74
CA GLY A 223 -10.21 -33.44 -3.52
C GLY A 223 -8.84 -32.80 -3.26
N VAL A 224 -8.79 -31.50 -3.02
CA VAL A 224 -7.56 -30.72 -2.90
C VAL A 224 -7.37 -30.30 -1.44
N PRO A 225 -6.31 -30.81 -0.76
CA PRO A 225 -5.97 -30.34 0.59
C PRO A 225 -5.51 -28.89 0.54
N PHE A 226 -5.29 -28.29 1.73
CA PHE A 226 -4.77 -26.93 1.77
C PHE A 226 -3.52 -26.77 0.91
N MET A 227 -3.55 -25.84 -0.06
CA MET A 227 -2.49 -25.67 -1.02
C MET A 227 -1.48 -24.62 -0.56
N TYR A 228 -0.21 -25.00 -0.64
CA TYR A 228 0.91 -24.06 -0.59
C TYR A 228 1.39 -23.75 -2.01
N PRO A 229 1.89 -22.52 -2.27
CA PRO A 229 2.45 -22.19 -3.58
C PRO A 229 3.60 -23.14 -3.94
N SER A 230 3.55 -23.69 -5.15
CA SER A 230 4.61 -24.55 -5.67
C SER A 230 4.72 -24.38 -7.18
N ILE A 231 5.95 -24.34 -7.69
CA ILE A 231 6.23 -24.30 -9.13
C ILE A 231 5.61 -25.51 -9.87
N HIS A 232 5.45 -26.64 -9.18
CA HIS A 232 4.89 -27.86 -9.76
C HIS A 232 3.38 -27.80 -10.03
N GLN A 233 2.70 -26.76 -9.51
CA GLN A 233 1.27 -26.54 -9.74
C GLN A 233 0.97 -25.87 -11.09
N GLY A 234 2.01 -25.42 -11.81
CA GLY A 234 1.92 -24.83 -13.13
C GLY A 234 1.60 -23.36 -13.16
N GLU A 235 1.60 -22.81 -14.37
CA GLU A 235 1.55 -21.36 -14.61
C GLU A 235 0.19 -20.77 -14.24
N VAL A 236 -0.92 -21.42 -14.57
CA VAL A 236 -2.27 -20.97 -14.17
C VAL A 236 -2.35 -20.75 -12.66
N VAL A 237 -1.93 -21.74 -11.85
CA VAL A 237 -2.02 -21.65 -10.39
C VAL A 237 -1.10 -20.57 -9.85
N ALA A 238 0.11 -20.44 -10.39
CA ALA A 238 1.05 -19.37 -10.01
C ALA A 238 0.45 -17.97 -10.28
N ARG A 239 -0.18 -17.78 -11.44
CA ARG A 239 -0.82 -16.51 -11.81
C ARG A 239 -2.04 -16.21 -10.93
N MET A 240 -2.88 -17.20 -10.71
CA MET A 240 -4.03 -17.04 -9.81
C MET A 240 -3.61 -16.75 -8.37
N TYR A 241 -2.45 -17.26 -7.94
CA TYR A 241 -1.90 -16.90 -6.63
C TYR A 241 -1.55 -15.42 -6.55
N GLN A 242 -0.98 -14.84 -7.61
CA GLN A 242 -0.74 -13.40 -7.70
C GLN A 242 -2.06 -12.61 -7.69
N CYS A 243 -3.08 -13.05 -8.43
CA CYS A 243 -4.40 -12.43 -8.38
C CYS A 243 -4.96 -12.41 -6.94
N ARG A 244 -4.89 -13.55 -6.23
CA ARG A 244 -5.36 -13.65 -4.85
C ARG A 244 -4.58 -12.74 -3.90
N ALA A 245 -3.25 -12.69 -4.00
CA ALA A 245 -2.43 -11.82 -3.18
C ALA A 245 -2.75 -10.34 -3.43
N THR A 246 -2.90 -9.95 -4.71
CA THR A 246 -3.26 -8.58 -5.08
C THR A 246 -4.69 -8.21 -4.66
N ALA A 247 -5.64 -9.15 -4.67
CA ALA A 247 -6.99 -8.92 -4.14
C ALA A 247 -6.95 -8.58 -2.64
N ARG A 248 -6.08 -9.23 -1.86
CA ARG A 248 -5.88 -8.91 -0.43
C ARG A 248 -5.22 -7.55 -0.23
N GLU A 249 -4.26 -7.20 -1.08
CA GLU A 249 -3.66 -5.85 -1.07
C GLU A 249 -4.70 -4.77 -1.42
N ALA A 250 -5.60 -5.04 -2.37
CA ALA A 250 -6.70 -4.14 -2.69
C ALA A 250 -7.70 -4.01 -1.53
N GLU A 251 -7.95 -5.10 -0.79
CA GLU A 251 -8.78 -5.08 0.41
C GLU A 251 -8.17 -4.15 1.47
N LEU A 252 -6.86 -4.27 1.75
CA LEU A 252 -6.16 -3.37 2.69
C LEU A 252 -6.22 -1.92 2.22
N ALA A 253 -5.96 -1.66 0.93
CA ALA A 253 -6.07 -0.32 0.35
C ALA A 253 -7.51 0.24 0.45
N CYS A 254 -8.54 -0.61 0.40
CA CYS A 254 -9.93 -0.21 0.60
C CYS A 254 -10.19 0.23 2.04
N TYR A 255 -9.61 -0.43 3.04
CA TYR A 255 -9.70 0.01 4.43
C TYR A 255 -8.96 1.33 4.67
N GLU A 256 -7.84 1.58 4.00
CA GLU A 256 -7.13 2.87 4.03
C GLU A 256 -7.95 4.00 3.36
N ALA A 257 -8.60 3.69 2.22
CA ALA A 257 -9.41 4.65 1.47
C ALA A 257 -10.72 5.02 2.18
N PHE A 258 -11.27 4.09 2.94
CA PHE A 258 -12.54 4.20 3.66
C PHE A 258 -12.39 3.69 5.09
N PRO A 259 -11.78 4.47 5.99
CA PRO A 259 -11.56 4.06 7.37
C PRO A 259 -12.86 3.67 8.08
N THR A 260 -12.81 2.65 8.93
CA THR A 260 -13.93 2.31 9.79
C THR A 260 -13.96 3.29 10.97
N PRO A 261 -15.11 3.92 11.30
CA PRO A 261 -15.22 4.78 12.47
C PRO A 261 -14.80 4.07 13.77
N VAL A 262 -14.23 4.79 14.70
CA VAL A 262 -13.92 4.29 16.05
C VAL A 262 -14.79 5.02 17.06
N PRO A 263 -15.66 4.32 17.81
CA PRO A 263 -15.86 2.87 17.82
C PRO A 263 -16.53 2.36 16.53
N PRO A 264 -16.25 1.10 16.14
CA PRO A 264 -16.88 0.52 14.96
C PRO A 264 -18.40 0.41 15.17
N ASP A 265 -19.16 0.80 14.14
CA ASP A 265 -20.60 0.53 14.11
C ASP A 265 -20.83 -0.97 13.80
N PRO A 266 -21.40 -1.75 14.72
CA PRO A 266 -21.60 -3.18 14.50
C PRO A 266 -22.55 -3.50 13.34
N GLN A 267 -23.38 -2.53 12.92
CA GLN A 267 -24.42 -2.74 11.92
C GLN A 267 -23.97 -2.35 10.50
N ASN A 268 -22.93 -1.53 10.35
CA ASN A 268 -22.64 -0.85 9.08
C ASN A 268 -21.23 -1.06 8.53
N GLY A 269 -20.40 -1.96 8.99
CA GLY A 269 -19.07 -2.24 8.39
C GLY A 269 -18.18 -1.01 8.06
N GLY A 270 -18.64 0.19 8.43
CA GLY A 270 -18.07 1.49 8.10
C GLY A 270 -18.38 1.92 6.66
N GLU A 271 -17.83 3.07 6.27
CA GLU A 271 -17.93 3.60 4.91
C GLU A 271 -17.46 2.56 3.89
N ARG A 272 -18.24 2.32 2.83
CA ARG A 272 -17.98 1.35 1.76
C ARG A 272 -17.76 -0.09 2.26
N GLY A 273 -18.56 -0.53 3.24
CA GLY A 273 -18.60 -1.93 3.67
C GLY A 273 -18.90 -2.92 2.53
N ASP A 274 -19.62 -2.49 1.51
CA ASP A 274 -19.90 -3.21 0.27
C ASP A 274 -18.63 -3.61 -0.48
N LEU A 275 -17.71 -2.66 -0.73
CA LEU A 275 -16.44 -2.92 -1.41
C LEU A 275 -15.51 -3.80 -0.56
N LYS A 276 -15.42 -3.53 0.74
CA LYS A 276 -14.60 -4.32 1.68
C LYS A 276 -15.04 -5.78 1.70
N ALA A 277 -16.35 -6.02 1.84
CA ALA A 277 -16.92 -7.37 1.84
C ALA A 277 -16.68 -8.09 0.50
N ALA A 278 -16.87 -7.39 -0.62
CA ALA A 278 -16.66 -7.94 -1.95
C ALA A 278 -15.19 -8.34 -2.19
N LEU A 279 -14.21 -7.51 -1.79
CA LEU A 279 -12.78 -7.83 -1.89
C LEU A 279 -12.37 -9.01 -1.01
N ASN A 280 -12.92 -9.10 0.19
CA ASN A 280 -12.71 -10.25 1.08
C ASN A 280 -13.21 -11.56 0.44
N ILE A 281 -14.43 -11.55 -0.12
CA ILE A 281 -15.01 -12.71 -0.81
C ILE A 281 -14.23 -13.04 -2.10
N LEU A 282 -13.78 -12.04 -2.86
CA LEU A 282 -13.00 -12.24 -4.07
C LEU A 282 -11.73 -13.04 -3.79
N SER A 283 -11.02 -12.76 -2.71
CA SER A 283 -9.82 -13.51 -2.33
C SER A 283 -10.13 -14.99 -2.05
N SER A 284 -11.30 -15.30 -1.48
CA SER A 284 -11.79 -16.65 -1.22
C SER A 284 -12.24 -17.35 -2.50
N ALA A 285 -12.93 -16.63 -3.42
CA ALA A 285 -13.35 -17.15 -4.72
C ALA A 285 -12.14 -17.55 -5.58
N LEU A 286 -11.13 -16.71 -5.65
CA LEU A 286 -9.88 -17.01 -6.37
C LEU A 286 -9.20 -18.26 -5.82
N TYR A 287 -9.22 -18.47 -4.50
CA TYR A 287 -8.70 -19.70 -3.89
C TYR A 287 -9.55 -20.94 -4.26
N VAL A 288 -10.86 -20.80 -4.27
CA VAL A 288 -11.77 -21.89 -4.72
C VAL A 288 -11.49 -22.23 -6.20
N MET A 289 -11.33 -21.23 -7.07
CA MET A 289 -10.97 -21.46 -8.49
C MET A 289 -9.65 -22.21 -8.63
N GLN A 290 -8.62 -21.85 -7.83
CA GLN A 290 -7.36 -22.59 -7.81
C GLN A 290 -7.57 -24.07 -7.43
N CYS A 291 -8.37 -24.34 -6.39
CA CYS A 291 -8.66 -25.70 -5.94
C CYS A 291 -9.49 -26.48 -6.99
N LYS A 292 -10.47 -25.84 -7.62
CA LYS A 292 -11.23 -26.42 -8.76
C LYS A 292 -10.28 -26.80 -9.90
N PHE A 293 -9.34 -25.90 -10.24
CA PHE A 293 -8.39 -26.15 -11.33
C PHE A 293 -7.46 -27.34 -11.01
N VAL A 294 -6.83 -27.35 -9.85
CA VAL A 294 -5.93 -28.44 -9.42
C VAL A 294 -6.69 -29.76 -9.29
N GLY A 295 -7.95 -29.74 -8.81
CA GLY A 295 -8.82 -30.90 -8.71
C GLY A 295 -9.39 -31.42 -10.04
N GLY A 296 -9.08 -30.74 -11.16
CA GLY A 296 -9.51 -31.14 -12.51
C GLY A 296 -10.97 -30.79 -12.85
N HIS A 297 -11.61 -29.91 -12.09
CA HIS A 297 -13.02 -29.53 -12.29
C HIS A 297 -13.24 -28.56 -13.47
N TYR A 298 -12.17 -28.16 -14.17
CA TYR A 298 -12.23 -27.39 -15.41
C TYR A 298 -11.82 -28.22 -16.65
N GLY A 299 -11.86 -29.55 -16.53
CA GLY A 299 -11.54 -30.47 -17.66
C GLY A 299 -10.05 -30.70 -17.89
N VAL A 300 -9.18 -29.94 -17.26
CA VAL A 300 -7.73 -30.12 -17.33
C VAL A 300 -7.27 -30.90 -16.10
N ARG A 301 -6.78 -32.14 -16.30
CA ARG A 301 -6.22 -32.95 -15.21
C ARG A 301 -4.73 -32.63 -15.04
N ARG A 302 -4.35 -31.95 -13.97
CA ARG A 302 -2.97 -31.89 -13.51
C ARG A 302 -2.79 -32.81 -12.31
N LYS A 303 -1.73 -33.61 -12.35
CA LYS A 303 -1.30 -34.33 -11.14
C LYS A 303 -0.84 -33.28 -10.12
N PRO A 304 -1.40 -33.21 -8.90
CA PRO A 304 -0.84 -32.37 -7.87
C PRO A 304 0.63 -32.78 -7.69
N GLY A 305 1.53 -31.84 -7.86
CA GLY A 305 2.96 -32.07 -7.67
C GLY A 305 3.20 -32.59 -6.24
N PRO A 306 4.22 -33.44 -6.03
CA PRO A 306 4.49 -34.01 -4.73
C PRO A 306 4.75 -32.89 -3.72
N LEU A 307 3.95 -32.84 -2.64
CA LEU A 307 4.19 -32.03 -1.46
C LEU A 307 5.39 -32.60 -0.68
N LYS A 308 6.53 -32.78 -1.36
CA LYS A 308 7.76 -33.27 -0.72
C LYS A 308 8.36 -32.15 0.12
N GLY A 309 8.34 -32.33 1.42
CA GLY A 309 9.22 -31.61 2.35
C GLY A 309 8.58 -30.68 3.36
N TRP A 310 7.28 -30.35 3.26
CA TRP A 310 6.66 -29.53 4.30
C TRP A 310 5.82 -30.38 5.27
N ARG A 311 6.16 -30.33 6.56
CA ARG A 311 5.32 -30.81 7.65
C ARG A 311 4.80 -29.60 8.42
N PRO A 312 3.47 -29.50 8.71
CA PRO A 312 3.00 -28.46 9.60
C PRO A 312 3.72 -28.58 10.95
N PRO A 313 4.00 -27.46 11.64
CA PRO A 313 4.50 -27.53 13.00
C PRO A 313 3.50 -28.33 13.83
N ALA A 314 4.01 -29.23 14.70
CA ALA A 314 3.18 -29.99 15.61
C ALA A 314 2.34 -28.97 16.42
N LYS A 315 1.02 -29.23 16.53
CA LYS A 315 0.17 -28.45 17.41
C LYS A 315 0.68 -28.67 18.83
N SER A 316 1.25 -27.61 19.43
CA SER A 316 1.54 -27.54 20.85
C SER A 316 0.26 -27.51 21.65
#